data_7a9c4f56369528d4f12143362ec9a92e
#
_entry.id   7a9c4f56369528d4f12143362ec9a92e
#
_cell.length_a   1.000
_cell.length_b   1.000
_cell.length_c   1.000
_cell.angle_alpha   90.00
_cell.angle_beta   90.00
_cell.angle_gamma   90.00
#
_symmetry.space_group_name_H-M   'P 1'
#
loop_
_entity.id
_entity.type
_entity.pdbx_description
1 polymer ?
#
loop_
_entity_poly.entity_id
_entity_poly.type
_entity_poly.pdbx_seq_one_letter_code
_entity_poly.pdbx_strand_id
1 'polypeptide(L)'
;MILHRGARPLEHFDPDLVDLPVKRTREVGIRVEVDTEVRGIEALGAELLVHAAQRGQDRRFEADAAVHSAGRVPEIDDLDLEAAGVERETRGVIVNEFLQSVSNPNVYAGGDAAASGPPLTPKGDHDVAVLVTNLLEGNHRTPNYDGIASAVFSVPPLASAGLTETAARAAGLRFHTNWRDTSAWFNTRRVGETTSGFKVLIDEQTDRIIGAHLLGPHADEMINVFAVAIRLGIPARDLKETLFAYPTHGSDIRFML
;
A
#
# COMPACT_ATOMS: atom_id res chain seq x y z
N MET A 1 -7.97 11.21 17.79
CA MET A 1 -7.78 12.18 16.67
C MET A 1 -6.60 11.71 15.82
N ILE A 2 -6.64 11.90 14.51
CA ILE A 2 -5.55 11.63 13.56
C ILE A 2 -5.16 12.96 12.91
N LEU A 3 -3.87 13.32 12.94
CA LEU A 3 -3.31 14.47 12.25
C LEU A 3 -2.52 13.95 11.02
N HIS A 4 -2.86 14.40 9.83
CA HIS A 4 -2.23 13.96 8.59
C HIS A 4 -1.78 15.16 7.75
N ARG A 5 -0.51 15.17 7.32
CA ARG A 5 0.09 16.30 6.61
C ARG A 5 -0.46 16.51 5.19
N GLY A 6 -0.83 15.45 4.51
CA GLY A 6 -1.37 15.49 3.15
C GLY A 6 -2.87 15.77 3.11
N ALA A 7 -3.40 15.94 1.91
CA ALA A 7 -4.81 16.20 1.67
C ALA A 7 -5.69 14.96 1.93
N ARG A 8 -5.10 13.76 1.92
CA ARG A 8 -5.78 12.49 2.17
C ARG A 8 -4.82 11.49 2.80
N PRO A 9 -5.23 10.74 3.84
CA PRO A 9 -4.41 9.63 4.35
C PRO A 9 -4.30 8.51 3.33
N LEU A 10 -3.31 7.62 3.52
CA LEU A 10 -3.10 6.42 2.68
C LEU A 10 -2.97 6.74 1.18
N GLU A 11 -2.16 7.74 0.82
CA GLU A 11 -2.02 8.31 -0.53
C GLU A 11 -1.63 7.28 -1.60
N HIS A 12 -1.02 6.15 -1.21
CA HIS A 12 -0.64 5.06 -2.13
C HIS A 12 -1.79 4.10 -2.47
N PHE A 13 -2.94 4.22 -1.79
CA PHE A 13 -4.12 3.42 -2.06
C PHE A 13 -5.12 4.17 -2.95
N ASP A 14 -6.03 3.42 -3.56
CA ASP A 14 -7.05 4.00 -4.42
C ASP A 14 -7.92 4.99 -3.64
N PRO A 15 -8.11 6.23 -4.16
CA PRO A 15 -8.81 7.30 -3.45
C PRO A 15 -10.25 6.96 -3.07
N ASP A 16 -11.00 6.32 -3.98
CA ASP A 16 -12.41 6.01 -3.73
C ASP A 16 -12.56 5.00 -2.59
N LEU A 17 -11.60 4.06 -2.48
CA LEU A 17 -11.58 3.09 -1.39
C LEU A 17 -11.09 3.70 -0.07
N VAL A 18 -10.19 4.69 -0.10
CA VAL A 18 -9.71 5.39 1.10
C VAL A 18 -10.78 6.29 1.70
N ASP A 19 -11.64 6.88 0.90
CA ASP A 19 -12.70 7.77 1.39
C ASP A 19 -13.72 7.02 2.28
N LEU A 20 -13.95 5.73 2.03
CA LEU A 20 -14.84 4.91 2.83
C LEU A 20 -14.37 4.72 4.29
N PRO A 21 -13.13 4.23 4.57
CA PRO A 21 -12.65 4.10 5.94
C PRO A 21 -12.45 5.47 6.62
N VAL A 22 -12.11 6.53 5.89
CA VAL A 22 -12.04 7.90 6.46
C VAL A 22 -13.42 8.35 6.93
N LYS A 23 -14.47 8.13 6.12
CA LYS A 23 -15.85 8.39 6.51
C LYS A 23 -16.23 7.58 7.76
N ARG A 24 -15.94 6.27 7.74
CA ARG A 24 -16.22 5.37 8.87
C ARG A 24 -15.49 5.81 10.16
N THR A 25 -14.24 6.20 10.04
CA THR A 25 -13.42 6.71 11.16
C THR A 25 -14.08 7.92 11.81
N ARG A 26 -14.63 8.84 11.01
CA ARG A 26 -15.37 10.01 11.53
C ARG A 26 -16.70 9.62 12.16
N GLU A 27 -17.43 8.67 11.59
CA GLU A 27 -18.71 8.16 12.14
C GLU A 27 -18.55 7.53 13.52
N VAL A 28 -17.43 6.86 13.81
CA VAL A 28 -17.12 6.33 15.14
C VAL A 28 -16.51 7.36 16.08
N GLY A 29 -16.54 8.65 15.74
CA GLY A 29 -16.16 9.76 16.61
C GLY A 29 -14.68 10.13 16.58
N ILE A 30 -13.86 9.56 15.68
CA ILE A 30 -12.44 9.89 15.53
C ILE A 30 -12.31 11.07 14.55
N ARG A 31 -11.75 12.18 15.00
CA ARG A 31 -11.46 13.32 14.13
C ARG A 31 -10.25 13.01 13.23
N VAL A 32 -10.37 13.29 11.94
CA VAL A 32 -9.29 13.18 10.95
C VAL A 32 -9.05 14.57 10.39
N GLU A 33 -7.93 15.16 10.79
CA GLU A 33 -7.45 16.50 10.37
C GLU A 33 -6.39 16.31 9.29
N VAL A 34 -6.76 16.65 8.07
CA VAL A 34 -5.87 16.62 6.90
C VAL A 34 -5.21 17.99 6.68
N ASP A 35 -4.24 18.07 5.76
CA ASP A 35 -3.42 19.27 5.52
C ASP A 35 -2.80 19.81 6.84
N THR A 36 -2.46 18.90 7.77
CA THR A 36 -2.05 19.21 9.13
C THR A 36 -0.66 18.65 9.40
N GLU A 37 0.34 19.50 9.31
CA GLU A 37 1.74 19.18 9.56
C GLU A 37 2.08 19.37 11.04
N VAL A 38 2.42 18.28 11.75
CA VAL A 38 2.90 18.35 13.14
C VAL A 38 4.32 18.87 13.14
N ARG A 39 4.59 19.94 13.92
CA ARG A 39 5.88 20.61 14.04
C ARG A 39 6.58 20.31 15.35
N GLY A 40 5.85 19.99 16.40
CA GLY A 40 6.43 19.70 17.71
C GLY A 40 5.40 19.22 18.71
N ILE A 41 5.90 18.65 19.79
CA ILE A 41 5.09 18.21 20.94
C ILE A 41 5.77 18.74 22.19
N GLU A 42 5.00 19.42 23.04
CA GLU A 42 5.42 20.00 24.30
C GLU A 42 4.66 19.31 25.45
N ALA A 43 5.38 18.98 26.53
CA ALA A 43 4.75 18.45 27.74
C ALA A 43 4.30 19.58 28.66
N LEU A 44 3.02 19.60 29.02
CA LEU A 44 2.41 20.55 29.93
C LEU A 44 1.87 19.81 31.17
N GLY A 45 2.78 19.47 32.09
CA GLY A 45 2.44 18.66 33.26
C GLY A 45 2.09 17.22 32.85
N ALA A 46 0.85 16.80 33.03
CA ALA A 46 0.36 15.46 32.66
C ALA A 46 -0.20 15.40 31.21
N GLU A 47 -0.33 16.52 30.57
CA GLU A 47 -0.91 16.65 29.23
C GLU A 47 0.18 16.98 28.18
N LEU A 48 -0.15 16.75 26.91
CA LEU A 48 0.68 17.08 25.78
C LEU A 48 0.01 18.16 24.92
N LEU A 49 0.80 19.14 24.48
CA LEU A 49 0.39 20.14 23.52
C LEU A 49 1.08 19.86 22.18
N VAL A 50 0.31 19.49 21.17
CA VAL A 50 0.80 19.23 19.81
C VAL A 50 0.70 20.50 19.00
N HIS A 51 1.83 21.04 18.57
CA HIS A 51 1.94 22.19 17.67
C HIS A 51 1.92 21.71 16.22
N ALA A 52 1.04 22.27 15.41
CA ALA A 52 0.90 21.94 14.00
C ALA A 52 0.63 23.16 13.14
N ALA A 53 0.85 23.04 11.84
CA ALA A 53 0.37 23.96 10.83
C ALA A 53 -0.72 23.27 10.01
N GLN A 54 -1.90 23.89 9.93
CA GLN A 54 -2.99 23.40 9.10
C GLN A 54 -3.29 24.45 8.02
N ARG A 55 -3.07 24.10 6.76
CA ARG A 55 -3.22 25.02 5.62
C ARG A 55 -2.47 26.34 5.82
N GLY A 56 -1.27 26.27 6.39
CA GLY A 56 -0.41 27.43 6.66
C GLY A 56 -0.77 28.23 7.92
N GLN A 57 -1.80 27.84 8.67
CA GLN A 57 -2.17 28.48 9.93
C GLN A 57 -1.70 27.63 11.12
N ASP A 58 -1.15 28.29 12.15
CA ASP A 58 -0.75 27.61 13.37
C ASP A 58 -1.97 27.08 14.13
N ARG A 59 -1.87 25.82 14.52
CA ARG A 59 -2.89 25.10 15.29
C ARG A 59 -2.25 24.40 16.49
N ARG A 60 -3.03 24.22 17.53
CA ARG A 60 -2.63 23.51 18.75
C ARG A 60 -3.70 22.49 19.10
N PHE A 61 -3.25 21.31 19.52
CA PHE A 61 -4.12 20.20 19.93
C PHE A 61 -3.64 19.67 21.27
N GLU A 62 -4.54 19.60 22.23
CA GLU A 62 -4.31 19.00 23.54
C GLU A 62 -4.58 17.50 23.47
N ALA A 63 -3.76 16.71 24.16
CA ALA A 63 -3.88 15.25 24.20
C ALA A 63 -3.22 14.66 25.47
N ASP A 64 -3.75 13.54 25.94
CA ASP A 64 -3.15 12.76 27.02
C ASP A 64 -1.94 11.95 26.54
N ALA A 65 -1.93 11.58 25.25
CA ALA A 65 -0.84 10.83 24.62
C ALA A 65 -0.73 11.17 23.13
N ALA A 66 0.47 11.05 22.59
CA ALA A 66 0.75 11.17 21.16
C ALA A 66 1.45 9.91 20.64
N VAL A 67 0.91 9.33 19.56
CA VAL A 67 1.51 8.18 18.87
C VAL A 67 2.12 8.66 17.56
N HIS A 68 3.44 8.50 17.43
CA HIS A 68 4.16 8.84 16.21
C HIS A 68 4.00 7.73 15.17
N SER A 69 3.31 8.05 14.07
CA SER A 69 3.09 7.16 12.93
C SER A 69 3.36 7.89 11.60
N ALA A 70 4.36 8.78 11.58
CA ALA A 70 4.65 9.68 10.46
C ALA A 70 5.55 9.06 9.37
N GLY A 71 5.56 7.74 9.24
CA GLY A 71 6.30 7.01 8.22
C GLY A 71 7.58 6.37 8.74
N ARG A 72 8.34 5.77 7.82
CA ARG A 72 9.61 5.07 8.07
C ARG A 72 10.63 5.52 7.04
N VAL A 73 11.87 5.52 7.46
CA VAL A 73 13.05 5.72 6.61
C VAL A 73 13.97 4.50 6.76
N PRO A 74 14.74 4.16 5.72
CA PRO A 74 15.75 3.10 5.84
C PRO A 74 16.77 3.42 6.93
N GLU A 75 17.11 2.44 7.78
CA GLU A 75 18.15 2.55 8.80
C GLU A 75 19.51 2.24 8.17
N ILE A 76 20.08 3.22 7.48
CA ILE A 76 21.33 3.10 6.73
C ILE A 76 22.32 4.25 7.00
N ASP A 77 22.00 5.12 7.97
CA ASP A 77 22.81 6.32 8.23
C ASP A 77 24.15 6.01 8.87
N ASP A 78 24.26 4.91 9.62
CA ASP A 78 25.47 4.46 10.31
C ASP A 78 26.42 3.61 9.44
N LEU A 79 26.06 3.36 8.17
CA LEU A 79 26.85 2.53 7.24
C LEU A 79 28.00 3.28 6.54
N ASP A 80 28.13 4.60 6.77
CA ASP A 80 29.13 5.45 6.12
C ASP A 80 29.19 5.26 4.58
N LEU A 81 28.04 5.31 3.96
CA LEU A 81 27.85 5.02 2.53
C LEU A 81 28.65 5.97 1.63
N GLU A 82 28.90 7.21 2.09
CA GLU A 82 29.70 8.19 1.37
C GLU A 82 31.16 7.73 1.27
N ALA A 83 31.76 7.22 2.37
CA ALA A 83 33.11 6.66 2.35
C ALA A 83 33.22 5.43 1.45
N ALA A 84 32.15 4.67 1.31
CA ALA A 84 32.06 3.53 0.38
C ALA A 84 31.76 3.94 -1.07
N GLY A 85 31.55 5.23 -1.37
CA GLY A 85 31.16 5.72 -2.71
C GLY A 85 29.79 5.22 -3.16
N VAL A 86 28.85 5.03 -2.24
CA VAL A 86 27.50 4.52 -2.49
C VAL A 86 26.50 5.65 -2.50
N GLU A 87 25.85 5.88 -3.64
CA GLU A 87 24.78 6.86 -3.77
C GLU A 87 23.50 6.38 -3.11
N ARG A 88 22.83 7.31 -2.39
CA ARG A 88 21.55 7.07 -1.74
C ARG A 88 20.59 8.25 -1.91
N GLU A 89 19.33 7.98 -1.75
CA GLU A 89 18.25 8.95 -1.62
C GLU A 89 17.45 8.70 -0.33
N THR A 90 16.38 9.47 -0.09
CA THR A 90 15.51 9.30 1.10
C THR A 90 14.90 7.90 1.21
N ARG A 91 14.72 7.20 0.10
CA ARG A 91 14.14 5.85 0.03
C ARG A 91 15.16 4.72 0.17
N GLY A 92 16.46 5.01 0.27
CA GLY A 92 17.51 4.01 0.41
C GLY A 92 18.64 4.16 -0.61
N VAL A 93 19.44 3.11 -0.76
CA VAL A 93 20.52 3.02 -1.73
C VAL A 93 19.94 2.99 -3.15
N ILE A 94 20.48 3.81 -4.04
CA ILE A 94 20.10 3.83 -5.45
C ILE A 94 20.69 2.60 -6.14
N VAL A 95 19.80 1.73 -6.66
CA VAL A 95 20.18 0.45 -7.28
C VAL A 95 19.69 0.34 -8.71
N ASN A 96 20.39 -0.48 -9.50
CA ASN A 96 19.98 -0.87 -10.84
C ASN A 96 18.96 -2.04 -10.80
N GLU A 97 18.60 -2.58 -11.96
CA GLU A 97 17.63 -3.69 -12.11
C GLU A 97 18.07 -5.01 -11.47
N PHE A 98 19.35 -5.14 -11.11
CA PHE A 98 19.91 -6.31 -10.42
C PHE A 98 20.04 -6.12 -8.91
N LEU A 99 19.50 -5.02 -8.37
CA LEU A 99 19.66 -4.58 -6.97
C LEU A 99 21.13 -4.25 -6.60
N GLN A 100 21.98 -3.99 -7.58
CA GLN A 100 23.35 -3.54 -7.39
C GLN A 100 23.39 -2.01 -7.34
N SER A 101 24.21 -1.44 -6.45
CA SER A 101 24.41 0.01 -6.39
C SER A 101 24.86 0.56 -7.75
N VAL A 102 24.27 1.69 -8.15
CA VAL A 102 24.62 2.35 -9.42
C VAL A 102 25.99 3.01 -9.39
N SER A 103 26.53 3.31 -8.20
CA SER A 103 27.80 4.03 -8.00
C SER A 103 28.93 3.14 -7.50
N ASN A 104 28.63 1.99 -6.86
CA ASN A 104 29.66 1.03 -6.41
C ASN A 104 29.24 -0.42 -6.76
N PRO A 105 29.89 -1.05 -7.76
CA PRO A 105 29.51 -2.39 -8.23
C PRO A 105 29.76 -3.52 -7.21
N ASN A 106 30.44 -3.26 -6.13
CA ASN A 106 30.66 -4.25 -5.07
C ASN A 106 29.57 -4.23 -3.99
N VAL A 107 28.60 -3.31 -4.09
CA VAL A 107 27.53 -3.13 -3.10
C VAL A 107 26.18 -3.46 -3.74
N TYR A 108 25.38 -4.21 -3.02
CA TYR A 108 24.00 -4.54 -3.35
C TYR A 108 23.10 -4.13 -2.19
N ALA A 109 21.87 -3.73 -2.47
CA ALA A 109 20.87 -3.42 -1.46
C ALA A 109 19.52 -4.02 -1.84
N GLY A 110 18.77 -4.51 -0.84
CA GLY A 110 17.44 -5.09 -1.01
C GLY A 110 16.51 -4.73 0.15
N GLY A 111 15.26 -5.09 0.05
CA GLY A 111 14.26 -4.74 1.04
C GLY A 111 14.10 -3.22 1.22
N ASP A 112 13.86 -2.79 2.45
CA ASP A 112 13.65 -1.38 2.77
C ASP A 112 14.92 -0.52 2.61
N ALA A 113 16.11 -1.14 2.55
CA ALA A 113 17.37 -0.44 2.33
C ALA A 113 17.60 -0.01 0.87
N ALA A 114 16.87 -0.58 -0.08
CA ALA A 114 16.97 -0.25 -1.51
C ALA A 114 15.89 0.75 -1.94
N ALA A 115 16.26 1.75 -2.72
CA ALA A 115 15.33 2.70 -3.33
C ALA A 115 14.54 2.07 -4.50
N SER A 116 13.98 0.89 -4.29
CA SER A 116 13.22 0.12 -5.29
C SER A 116 11.97 -0.51 -4.69
N GLY A 117 10.89 -0.62 -5.46
CA GLY A 117 9.63 -1.25 -5.04
C GLY A 117 9.01 -0.67 -3.76
N PRO A 118 7.94 -1.28 -3.24
CA PRO A 118 7.29 -0.85 -2.01
C PRO A 118 8.02 -1.39 -0.76
N PRO A 119 8.01 -0.66 0.38
CA PRO A 119 8.64 -1.11 1.63
C PRO A 119 7.76 -2.16 2.34
N LEU A 120 7.86 -3.41 1.93
CA LEU A 120 7.05 -4.54 2.42
C LEU A 120 7.95 -5.73 2.76
N THR A 121 7.66 -6.44 3.84
CA THR A 121 8.42 -7.64 4.26
C THR A 121 8.55 -8.68 3.14
N PRO A 122 7.48 -9.06 2.41
CA PRO A 122 7.60 -10.04 1.32
C PRO A 122 8.53 -9.59 0.18
N LYS A 123 8.66 -8.27 -0.03
CA LYS A 123 9.64 -7.73 -0.98
C LYS A 123 11.07 -8.00 -0.51
N GLY A 124 11.33 -7.82 0.79
CA GLY A 124 12.66 -8.10 1.36
C GLY A 124 13.09 -9.54 1.10
N ASP A 125 12.23 -10.51 1.37
CA ASP A 125 12.49 -11.94 1.13
C ASP A 125 12.72 -12.23 -0.38
N HIS A 126 11.91 -11.60 -1.24
CA HIS A 126 12.06 -11.72 -2.69
C HIS A 126 13.40 -11.14 -3.17
N ASP A 127 13.77 -9.95 -2.70
CA ASP A 127 15.02 -9.28 -3.03
C ASP A 127 16.24 -10.11 -2.60
N VAL A 128 16.21 -10.70 -1.40
CA VAL A 128 17.29 -11.60 -0.92
C VAL A 128 17.52 -12.74 -1.91
N ALA A 129 16.47 -13.37 -2.42
CA ALA A 129 16.61 -14.44 -3.41
C ALA A 129 17.24 -13.96 -4.74
N VAL A 130 16.95 -12.72 -5.15
CA VAL A 130 17.58 -12.08 -6.33
C VAL A 130 19.03 -11.74 -6.04
N LEU A 131 19.31 -11.10 -4.90
CA LEU A 131 20.67 -10.70 -4.49
C LEU A 131 21.62 -11.90 -4.39
N VAL A 132 21.20 -12.97 -3.72
CA VAL A 132 22.03 -14.17 -3.55
C VAL A 132 22.37 -14.78 -4.91
N THR A 133 21.42 -14.86 -5.82
CA THR A 133 21.65 -15.35 -7.18
C THR A 133 22.68 -14.48 -7.89
N ASN A 134 22.48 -13.14 -7.89
CA ASN A 134 23.36 -12.22 -8.60
C ASN A 134 24.78 -12.15 -8.02
N LEU A 135 24.90 -12.30 -6.69
CA LEU A 135 26.21 -12.33 -6.03
C LEU A 135 27.01 -13.60 -6.36
N LEU A 136 26.34 -14.75 -6.49
CA LEU A 136 27.02 -16.03 -6.70
C LEU A 136 27.26 -16.35 -8.19
N GLU A 137 26.36 -15.91 -9.06
CA GLU A 137 26.31 -16.33 -10.46
C GLU A 137 26.53 -15.16 -11.45
N GLY A 138 26.71 -13.93 -10.92
CA GLY A 138 26.74 -12.70 -11.71
C GLY A 138 25.33 -12.15 -12.00
N ASN A 139 25.29 -10.86 -12.38
CA ASN A 139 24.05 -10.14 -12.60
C ASN A 139 23.26 -10.68 -13.80
N HIS A 140 22.17 -11.41 -13.56
CA HIS A 140 21.25 -11.92 -14.59
C HIS A 140 19.80 -12.03 -14.12
N ARG A 141 19.52 -11.89 -12.81
CA ARG A 141 18.19 -11.99 -12.24
C ARG A 141 17.70 -10.62 -11.79
N THR A 142 16.47 -10.28 -12.16
CA THR A 142 15.80 -9.03 -11.74
C THR A 142 14.63 -9.33 -10.81
N PRO A 143 14.34 -8.48 -9.82
CA PRO A 143 13.13 -8.63 -9.02
C PRO A 143 11.89 -8.34 -9.87
N ASN A 144 10.83 -9.07 -9.61
CA ASN A 144 9.53 -8.80 -10.21
C ASN A 144 8.51 -8.49 -9.11
N TYR A 145 8.01 -7.28 -9.10
CA TYR A 145 7.04 -6.77 -8.13
C TYR A 145 5.60 -6.73 -8.67
N ASP A 146 5.33 -7.29 -9.85
CA ASP A 146 3.99 -7.34 -10.42
C ASP A 146 3.04 -8.09 -9.47
N GLY A 147 1.90 -7.48 -9.20
CA GLY A 147 0.88 -8.07 -8.34
C GLY A 147 1.24 -8.15 -6.86
N ILE A 148 2.31 -7.46 -6.40
CA ILE A 148 2.59 -7.43 -4.97
C ILE A 148 1.39 -6.89 -4.20
N ALA A 149 0.92 -7.65 -3.20
CA ALA A 149 -0.21 -7.27 -2.38
C ALA A 149 0.24 -6.42 -1.18
N SER A 150 -0.61 -5.47 -0.80
CA SER A 150 -0.40 -4.58 0.32
C SER A 150 -1.70 -4.43 1.10
N ALA A 151 -1.62 -4.42 2.43
CA ALA A 151 -2.77 -4.26 3.30
C ALA A 151 -2.52 -3.23 4.40
N VAL A 152 -3.57 -2.51 4.75
CA VAL A 152 -3.66 -1.66 5.94
C VAL A 152 -4.67 -2.29 6.88
N PHE A 153 -4.22 -2.62 8.09
CA PHE A 153 -5.04 -3.28 9.12
C PHE A 153 -5.93 -2.28 9.87
N SER A 154 -6.67 -1.46 9.09
CA SER A 154 -7.79 -0.69 9.60
C SER A 154 -8.97 -1.61 9.93
N VAL A 155 -10.05 -1.06 10.50
CA VAL A 155 -11.28 -1.81 10.75
C VAL A 155 -12.44 -1.13 10.00
N PRO A 156 -12.86 -1.77 8.90
CA PRO A 156 -12.36 -2.99 8.24
C PRO A 156 -11.02 -2.76 7.51
N PRO A 157 -10.27 -3.84 7.17
CA PRO A 157 -9.01 -3.74 6.45
C PRO A 157 -9.18 -3.22 5.02
N LEU A 158 -8.18 -2.44 4.57
CA LEU A 158 -8.03 -1.97 3.20
C LEU A 158 -6.84 -2.69 2.55
N ALA A 159 -7.01 -3.20 1.34
CA ALA A 159 -5.95 -3.92 0.65
C ALA A 159 -5.89 -3.56 -0.85
N SER A 160 -4.73 -3.75 -1.45
CA SER A 160 -4.51 -3.42 -2.86
C SER A 160 -3.45 -4.34 -3.49
N ALA A 161 -3.60 -4.63 -4.77
CA ALA A 161 -2.61 -5.31 -5.60
C ALA A 161 -2.63 -4.72 -7.02
N GLY A 162 -1.46 -4.59 -7.65
CA GLY A 162 -1.33 -4.03 -8.99
C GLY A 162 -1.47 -2.51 -9.05
N LEU A 163 -1.95 -1.99 -10.18
CA LEU A 163 -2.00 -0.57 -10.47
C LEU A 163 -3.24 0.10 -9.87
N THR A 164 -3.07 1.32 -9.36
CA THR A 164 -4.20 2.21 -9.12
C THR A 164 -4.76 2.74 -10.45
N GLU A 165 -6.00 3.20 -10.45
CA GLU A 165 -6.61 3.81 -11.64
C GLU A 165 -5.77 4.97 -12.19
N THR A 166 -5.23 5.82 -11.30
CA THR A 166 -4.33 6.93 -11.67
C THR A 166 -3.06 6.43 -12.35
N ALA A 167 -2.42 5.39 -11.80
CA ALA A 167 -1.21 4.82 -12.38
C ALA A 167 -1.47 4.15 -13.74
N ALA A 168 -2.58 3.42 -13.87
CA ALA A 168 -2.98 2.79 -15.13
C ALA A 168 -3.25 3.82 -16.23
N ARG A 169 -3.94 4.93 -15.90
CA ARG A 169 -4.16 6.05 -16.83
C ARG A 169 -2.84 6.73 -17.23
N ALA A 170 -1.95 6.99 -16.26
CA ALA A 170 -0.65 7.58 -16.53
C ALA A 170 0.23 6.69 -17.43
N ALA A 171 0.09 5.37 -17.34
CA ALA A 171 0.75 4.39 -18.21
C ALA A 171 0.09 4.27 -19.61
N GLY A 172 -1.00 5.00 -19.88
CA GLY A 172 -1.71 4.97 -21.16
C GLY A 172 -2.46 3.65 -21.43
N LEU A 173 -2.75 2.87 -20.39
CA LEU A 173 -3.48 1.61 -20.53
C LEU A 173 -4.96 1.84 -20.84
N ARG A 174 -5.54 0.98 -21.65
CA ARG A 174 -6.98 0.93 -21.90
C ARG A 174 -7.61 -0.14 -21.02
N PHE A 175 -8.48 0.26 -20.13
CA PHE A 175 -9.11 -0.63 -19.17
C PHE A 175 -10.51 -0.15 -18.83
N HIS A 176 -11.32 -1.06 -18.34
CA HIS A 176 -12.57 -0.73 -17.67
C HIS A 176 -12.43 -0.98 -16.17
N THR A 177 -13.26 -0.28 -15.40
CA THR A 177 -13.24 -0.33 -13.93
C THR A 177 -14.57 -0.86 -13.44
N ASN A 178 -14.50 -1.92 -12.61
CA ASN A 178 -15.63 -2.34 -11.80
C ASN A 178 -15.46 -1.77 -10.40
N TRP A 179 -16.38 -0.90 -9.98
CA TRP A 179 -16.40 -0.34 -8.63
C TRP A 179 -17.80 -0.49 -8.03
N ARG A 180 -17.85 -0.93 -6.76
CA ARG A 180 -19.11 -0.97 -6.00
C ARG A 180 -18.87 -0.82 -4.52
N ASP A 181 -19.82 -0.14 -3.85
CA ASP A 181 -20.08 -0.30 -2.42
C ASP A 181 -20.73 -1.67 -2.18
N THR A 182 -20.13 -2.46 -1.31
CA THR A 182 -20.57 -3.82 -0.98
C THR A 182 -21.07 -3.97 0.45
N SER A 183 -21.35 -2.86 1.13
CA SER A 183 -21.84 -2.83 2.51
C SER A 183 -23.15 -3.61 2.69
N ALA A 184 -23.96 -3.67 1.65
CA ALA A 184 -25.21 -4.43 1.63
C ALA A 184 -25.07 -5.91 1.25
N TRP A 185 -23.88 -6.37 0.88
CA TRP A 185 -23.68 -7.76 0.47
C TRP A 185 -23.83 -8.72 1.65
N PHE A 186 -24.25 -9.95 1.35
CA PHE A 186 -24.57 -10.97 2.35
C PHE A 186 -23.38 -11.22 3.32
N ASN A 187 -22.17 -11.43 2.77
CA ASN A 187 -21.01 -11.76 3.60
C ASN A 187 -20.57 -10.58 4.48
N THR A 188 -20.67 -9.34 4.01
CA THR A 188 -20.41 -8.12 4.80
C THR A 188 -21.41 -7.98 5.97
N ARG A 189 -22.70 -8.10 5.66
CA ARG A 189 -23.78 -8.00 6.68
C ARG A 189 -23.75 -9.13 7.68
N ARG A 190 -23.38 -10.34 7.26
CA ARG A 190 -23.32 -11.52 8.14
C ARG A 190 -22.35 -11.32 9.32
N VAL A 191 -21.27 -10.58 9.12
CA VAL A 191 -20.28 -10.28 10.18
C VAL A 191 -20.53 -8.94 10.87
N GLY A 192 -21.63 -8.26 10.55
CA GLY A 192 -22.00 -7.00 11.17
C GLY A 192 -21.21 -5.79 10.68
N GLU A 193 -20.46 -5.92 9.55
CA GLU A 193 -19.74 -4.79 8.98
C GLU A 193 -20.68 -3.92 8.13
N THR A 194 -20.44 -2.61 8.17
CA THR A 194 -21.26 -1.59 7.50
C THR A 194 -20.49 -0.81 6.43
N THR A 195 -19.19 -1.09 6.28
CA THR A 195 -18.31 -0.37 5.38
C THR A 195 -17.50 -1.37 4.55
N SER A 196 -17.80 -1.48 3.27
CA SER A 196 -17.13 -2.41 2.36
C SER A 196 -17.25 -1.92 0.93
N GLY A 197 -16.24 -2.16 0.12
CA GLY A 197 -16.23 -1.80 -1.29
C GLY A 197 -15.07 -2.45 -2.03
N PHE A 198 -15.15 -2.44 -3.34
CA PHE A 198 -14.04 -2.88 -4.19
C PHE A 198 -13.91 -2.00 -5.43
N LYS A 199 -12.71 -1.99 -6.00
CA LYS A 199 -12.45 -1.50 -7.34
C LYS A 199 -11.48 -2.47 -8.03
N VAL A 200 -11.87 -2.98 -9.19
CA VAL A 200 -11.03 -3.85 -10.02
C VAL A 200 -10.85 -3.23 -11.39
N LEU A 201 -9.62 -3.17 -11.87
CA LEU A 201 -9.24 -2.67 -13.17
C LEU A 201 -8.93 -3.85 -14.09
N ILE A 202 -9.58 -3.91 -15.24
CA ILE A 202 -9.43 -5.01 -16.21
C ILE A 202 -9.01 -4.41 -17.56
N ASP A 203 -7.89 -4.88 -18.09
CA ASP A 203 -7.38 -4.47 -19.39
C ASP A 203 -8.32 -4.92 -20.51
N GLU A 204 -8.72 -3.99 -21.39
CA GLU A 204 -9.72 -4.22 -22.45
C GLU A 204 -9.21 -5.11 -23.59
N GLN A 205 -7.89 -5.24 -23.75
CA GLN A 205 -7.31 -6.02 -24.85
C GLN A 205 -7.06 -7.47 -24.45
N THR A 206 -6.60 -7.68 -23.21
CA THR A 206 -6.13 -8.97 -22.75
C THR A 206 -7.07 -9.66 -21.77
N ASP A 207 -8.11 -8.94 -21.29
CA ASP A 207 -9.01 -9.37 -20.22
C ASP A 207 -8.28 -9.67 -18.90
N ARG A 208 -7.04 -9.15 -18.72
CA ARG A 208 -6.25 -9.36 -17.50
C ARG A 208 -6.59 -8.35 -16.43
N ILE A 209 -6.59 -8.80 -15.20
CA ILE A 209 -6.68 -7.90 -14.05
C ILE A 209 -5.35 -7.17 -13.93
N ILE A 210 -5.37 -5.83 -13.95
CA ILE A 210 -4.20 -4.97 -13.83
C ILE A 210 -4.13 -4.25 -12.48
N GLY A 211 -5.24 -4.23 -11.74
CA GLY A 211 -5.32 -3.65 -10.42
C GLY A 211 -6.56 -4.13 -9.67
N ALA A 212 -6.42 -4.33 -8.36
CA ALA A 212 -7.51 -4.66 -7.47
C ALA A 212 -7.33 -3.94 -6.13
N HIS A 213 -8.41 -3.36 -5.64
CA HIS A 213 -8.46 -2.59 -4.41
C HIS A 213 -9.71 -3.01 -3.64
N LEU A 214 -9.54 -3.43 -2.40
CA LEU A 214 -10.59 -4.01 -1.57
C LEU A 214 -10.65 -3.30 -0.23
N LEU A 215 -11.84 -3.02 0.25
CA LEU A 215 -12.12 -2.60 1.62
C LEU A 215 -13.22 -3.50 2.17
N GLY A 216 -13.04 -4.04 3.35
CA GLY A 216 -14.07 -4.85 3.97
C GLY A 216 -13.51 -6.03 4.76
N PRO A 217 -14.37 -6.84 5.38
CA PRO A 217 -13.94 -8.03 6.10
C PRO A 217 -13.13 -8.96 5.19
N HIS A 218 -11.98 -9.41 5.68
CA HIS A 218 -11.05 -10.30 4.97
C HIS A 218 -10.48 -9.74 3.65
N ALA A 219 -10.49 -8.41 3.44
CA ALA A 219 -9.87 -7.79 2.26
C ALA A 219 -8.37 -8.10 2.18
N ASP A 220 -7.70 -8.18 3.32
CA ASP A 220 -6.29 -8.55 3.51
C ASP A 220 -5.97 -9.97 3.03
N GLU A 221 -6.91 -10.90 3.15
CA GLU A 221 -6.77 -12.28 2.62
C GLU A 221 -7.24 -12.39 1.17
N MET A 222 -8.35 -11.76 0.83
CA MET A 222 -8.93 -11.82 -0.52
C MET A 222 -8.02 -11.21 -1.57
N ILE A 223 -7.27 -10.16 -1.22
CA ILE A 223 -6.35 -9.49 -2.14
C ILE A 223 -5.28 -10.42 -2.70
N ASN A 224 -4.91 -11.48 -1.96
CA ASN A 224 -3.93 -12.46 -2.40
C ASN A 224 -4.39 -13.24 -3.64
N VAL A 225 -5.70 -13.47 -3.81
CA VAL A 225 -6.25 -14.10 -5.02
C VAL A 225 -6.02 -13.21 -6.24
N PHE A 226 -6.28 -11.91 -6.08
CA PHE A 226 -6.03 -10.93 -7.14
C PHE A 226 -4.53 -10.77 -7.42
N ALA A 227 -3.68 -10.79 -6.39
CA ALA A 227 -2.23 -10.75 -6.53
C ALA A 227 -1.72 -11.93 -7.38
N VAL A 228 -2.20 -13.14 -7.13
CA VAL A 228 -1.89 -14.33 -7.93
C VAL A 228 -2.41 -14.19 -9.36
N ALA A 229 -3.64 -13.69 -9.54
CA ALA A 229 -4.22 -13.49 -10.87
C ALA A 229 -3.42 -12.47 -11.69
N ILE A 230 -3.02 -11.35 -11.10
CA ILE A 230 -2.17 -10.33 -11.73
C ILE A 230 -0.80 -10.93 -12.08
N ARG A 231 -0.15 -11.58 -11.10
CA ARG A 231 1.20 -12.15 -11.25
C ARG A 231 1.29 -13.20 -12.36
N LEU A 232 0.26 -14.03 -12.50
CA LEU A 232 0.20 -15.11 -13.49
C LEU A 232 -0.51 -14.70 -14.77
N GLY A 233 -1.05 -13.47 -14.84
CA GLY A 233 -1.77 -12.96 -15.99
C GLY A 233 -3.07 -13.72 -16.27
N ILE A 234 -3.76 -14.17 -15.23
CA ILE A 234 -5.05 -14.89 -15.36
C ILE A 234 -6.11 -13.93 -15.90
N PRO A 235 -6.84 -14.28 -16.97
CA PRO A 235 -7.95 -13.49 -17.47
C PRO A 235 -9.06 -13.33 -16.43
N ALA A 236 -9.71 -12.17 -16.40
CA ALA A 236 -10.80 -11.91 -15.45
C ALA A 236 -11.96 -12.89 -15.60
N ARG A 237 -12.28 -13.30 -16.84
CA ARG A 237 -13.33 -14.32 -17.11
C ARG A 237 -13.00 -15.68 -16.46
N ASP A 238 -11.74 -16.12 -16.49
CA ASP A 238 -11.34 -17.41 -15.95
C ASP A 238 -11.43 -17.40 -14.40
N LEU A 239 -11.03 -16.28 -13.78
CA LEU A 239 -11.20 -16.09 -12.35
C LEU A 239 -12.69 -16.00 -11.95
N LYS A 240 -13.52 -15.36 -12.76
CA LYS A 240 -14.97 -15.23 -12.57
C LYS A 240 -15.69 -16.59 -12.63
N GLU A 241 -15.23 -17.49 -13.48
CA GLU A 241 -15.78 -18.84 -13.64
C GLU A 241 -15.28 -19.82 -12.56
N THR A 242 -14.25 -19.43 -11.81
CA THR A 242 -13.72 -20.26 -10.72
C THR A 242 -14.77 -20.46 -9.62
N LEU A 243 -14.95 -21.71 -9.19
CA LEU A 243 -15.89 -22.07 -8.13
C LEU A 243 -15.20 -21.96 -6.76
N PHE A 244 -15.47 -20.86 -6.09
CA PHE A 244 -15.01 -20.63 -4.71
C PHE A 244 -15.95 -21.28 -3.69
N ALA A 245 -15.41 -21.57 -2.49
CA ALA A 245 -16.21 -22.08 -1.38
C ALA A 245 -17.31 -21.08 -0.99
N TYR A 246 -18.54 -21.55 -0.81
CA TYR A 246 -19.69 -20.73 -0.46
C TYR A 246 -20.32 -21.19 0.87
N PRO A 247 -20.75 -20.29 1.77
CA PRO A 247 -20.64 -18.83 1.68
C PRO A 247 -19.31 -18.32 2.32
N THR A 248 -18.49 -17.69 1.52
CA THR A 248 -17.23 -17.05 1.96
C THR A 248 -17.05 -15.69 1.27
N HIS A 249 -16.21 -14.81 1.79
CA HIS A 249 -15.85 -13.58 1.09
C HIS A 249 -15.17 -13.87 -0.26
N GLY A 250 -14.41 -14.96 -0.36
CA GLY A 250 -13.84 -15.41 -1.63
C GLY A 250 -14.88 -15.71 -2.71
N SER A 251 -16.09 -16.19 -2.33
CA SER A 251 -17.16 -16.44 -3.29
C SER A 251 -17.75 -15.16 -3.90
N ASP A 252 -17.47 -14.00 -3.30
CA ASP A 252 -17.92 -12.69 -3.80
C ASP A 252 -17.03 -12.20 -4.97
N ILE A 253 -15.82 -12.75 -5.16
CA ILE A 253 -14.88 -12.34 -6.21
C ILE A 253 -15.51 -12.39 -7.59
N ARG A 254 -16.32 -13.40 -7.89
CA ARG A 254 -17.01 -13.53 -9.17
C ARG A 254 -17.94 -12.33 -9.52
N PHE A 255 -18.39 -11.60 -8.52
CA PHE A 255 -19.24 -10.41 -8.69
C PHE A 255 -18.45 -9.12 -8.73
N MET A 256 -17.13 -9.20 -8.55
CA MET A 256 -16.20 -8.08 -8.67
C MET A 256 -15.61 -7.95 -10.07
N LEU A 257 -15.79 -9.00 -10.91
CA LEU A 257 -15.24 -9.16 -12.26
C LEU A 257 -16.32 -9.07 -13.34
#